data_47f4f36bc62dea26d5e4693bfbf992d2
#
_entry.id   47f4f36bc62dea26d5e4693bfbf992d2
#
_cell.length_a   1.000
_cell.length_b   1.000
_cell.length_c   1.000
_cell.angle_alpha   90.00
_cell.angle_beta   90.00
_cell.angle_gamma   90.00
#
_symmetry.space_group_name_H-M   'P 1'
#
loop_
_entity.id
_entity.type
_entity.pdbx_description
1 polymer ?
#
loop_
_entity_poly.entity_id
_entity_poly.type
_entity_poly.pdbx_seq_one_letter_code
_entity_poly.pdbx_strand_id
1 'polypeptide(L)'
;MFANSDAEEELRGIFLDSDMDIAGDIQEHVLIRKGDEIIGGGMLAQTDDKVFHLLVFAVKESARKNGTGRLLIEELLRQPWHYCKDGSAVVEMDHKVTTVSKGKSAGFYKKIGFVPCDFPELAHPYNEQCRECPELDECGPVAMMYAWHKDSDAVTGVSP
;
A
#
# COMPACT_ATOMS: atom_id res chain seq x y z
N MET A 1 -11.93 -3.95 5.28
CA MET A 1 -13.23 -3.30 5.03
C MET A 1 -13.05 -2.14 4.07
N PHE A 2 -13.88 -2.08 3.04
CA PHE A 2 -13.85 -0.94 2.12
C PHE A 2 -14.52 0.29 2.73
N ALA A 3 -13.99 1.46 2.40
CA ALA A 3 -14.52 2.72 2.88
C ALA A 3 -15.82 3.10 2.17
N ASN A 4 -16.60 3.96 2.81
CA ASN A 4 -17.77 4.58 2.21
C ASN A 4 -17.66 6.10 2.32
N SER A 5 -18.65 6.83 1.78
CA SER A 5 -18.62 8.28 1.76
C SER A 5 -18.58 8.91 3.17
N ASP A 6 -19.11 8.23 4.17
CA ASP A 6 -19.12 8.75 5.55
C ASP A 6 -17.71 8.79 6.15
N ALA A 7 -16.82 7.93 5.65
CA ALA A 7 -15.44 7.84 6.15
C ALA A 7 -14.46 8.74 5.40
N GLU A 8 -14.90 9.37 4.31
CA GLU A 8 -13.99 10.08 3.41
C GLU A 8 -13.19 11.19 4.09
N GLU A 9 -13.85 12.06 4.84
CA GLU A 9 -13.17 13.19 5.47
C GLU A 9 -12.16 12.73 6.51
N GLU A 10 -12.51 11.74 7.29
CA GLU A 10 -11.64 11.23 8.35
C GLU A 10 -10.41 10.54 7.74
N LEU A 11 -10.63 9.71 6.72
CA LEU A 11 -9.53 9.03 6.04
C LEU A 11 -8.63 10.02 5.31
N ARG A 12 -9.21 11.03 4.65
CA ARG A 12 -8.43 12.07 3.99
C ARG A 12 -7.53 12.80 4.98
N GLY A 13 -8.04 13.10 6.18
CA GLY A 13 -7.24 13.73 7.22
C GLY A 13 -6.02 12.90 7.60
N ILE A 14 -6.19 11.59 7.71
CA ILE A 14 -5.10 10.69 8.03
C ILE A 14 -4.05 10.70 6.90
N PHE A 15 -4.50 10.67 5.64
CA PHE A 15 -3.59 10.72 4.50
C PHE A 15 -2.84 12.06 4.41
N LEU A 16 -3.55 13.17 4.63
CA LEU A 16 -2.94 14.49 4.58
C LEU A 16 -1.85 14.67 5.65
N ASP A 17 -2.01 14.05 6.81
CA ASP A 17 -0.98 14.07 7.85
C ASP A 17 0.33 13.41 7.39
N SER A 18 0.25 12.57 6.38
CA SER A 18 1.40 11.91 5.77
C SER A 18 1.73 12.48 4.39
N ASP A 19 1.23 13.67 4.09
CA ASP A 19 1.42 14.35 2.80
C ASP A 19 0.87 13.54 1.62
N MET A 20 -0.24 12.85 1.83
CA MET A 20 -0.95 12.08 0.81
C MET A 20 -2.42 12.49 0.76
N ASP A 21 -3.16 12.04 -0.22
CA ASP A 21 -4.59 12.29 -0.33
C ASP A 21 -5.30 11.05 -0.88
N ILE A 22 -6.63 11.11 -0.87
CA ILE A 22 -7.48 10.08 -1.47
C ILE A 22 -7.08 9.92 -2.94
N ALA A 23 -6.87 8.68 -3.37
CA ALA A 23 -6.30 8.37 -4.68
C ALA A 23 -7.32 7.76 -5.65
N GLY A 24 -8.51 8.24 -5.68
CA GLY A 24 -9.58 7.72 -6.53
C GLY A 24 -10.88 7.77 -5.78
N ASP A 25 -11.81 6.88 -6.10
CA ASP A 25 -13.08 6.82 -5.39
C ASP A 25 -12.87 6.33 -3.97
N ILE A 26 -13.54 6.97 -3.00
CA ILE A 26 -13.42 6.57 -1.61
C ILE A 26 -13.76 5.08 -1.41
N GLN A 27 -14.69 4.56 -2.18
CA GLN A 27 -15.13 3.17 -2.05
C GLN A 27 -14.07 2.14 -2.47
N GLU A 28 -13.04 2.57 -3.14
CA GLU A 28 -11.91 1.70 -3.51
C GLU A 28 -10.87 1.60 -2.40
N HIS A 29 -10.98 2.45 -1.38
CA HIS A 29 -10.03 2.47 -0.26
C HIS A 29 -10.43 1.48 0.82
N VAL A 30 -9.41 0.92 1.47
CA VAL A 30 -9.58 0.01 2.60
C VAL A 30 -9.38 0.80 3.88
N LEU A 31 -10.23 0.54 4.87
CA LEU A 31 -10.14 1.16 6.20
C LEU A 31 -9.63 0.17 7.22
N ILE A 32 -8.88 0.70 8.18
CA ILE A 32 -8.55 -0.01 9.41
C ILE A 32 -9.25 0.69 10.55
N ARG A 33 -9.97 -0.07 11.34
CA ARG A 33 -10.63 0.45 12.53
C ARG A 33 -10.10 -0.24 13.78
N LYS A 34 -10.08 0.53 14.86
CA LYS A 34 -9.89 -0.01 16.20
C LYS A 34 -11.12 0.41 16.99
N GLY A 35 -12.03 -0.53 17.24
CA GLY A 35 -13.36 -0.18 17.73
C GLY A 35 -14.09 0.64 16.68
N ASP A 36 -14.59 1.81 17.06
CA ASP A 36 -15.29 2.72 16.15
C ASP A 36 -14.36 3.75 15.51
N GLU A 37 -13.10 3.76 15.89
CA GLU A 37 -12.13 4.75 15.41
C GLU A 37 -11.45 4.27 14.13
N ILE A 38 -11.39 5.13 13.12
CA ILE A 38 -10.62 4.87 11.91
C ILE A 38 -9.16 5.23 12.22
N ILE A 39 -8.27 4.27 12.12
CA ILE A 39 -6.86 4.48 12.46
C ILE A 39 -5.93 4.48 11.25
N GLY A 40 -6.44 4.13 10.10
CA GLY A 40 -5.64 4.15 8.88
C GLY A 40 -6.39 3.59 7.69
N GLY A 41 -5.69 3.51 6.58
CA GLY A 41 -6.24 2.94 5.37
C GLY A 41 -5.24 2.95 4.22
N GLY A 42 -5.70 2.47 3.08
CA GLY A 42 -4.90 2.44 1.88
C GLY A 42 -5.71 2.03 0.68
N MET A 43 -5.09 2.04 -0.49
CA MET A 43 -5.73 1.63 -1.73
C MET A 43 -4.77 0.82 -2.59
N LEU A 44 -5.26 -0.33 -3.05
CA LEU A 44 -4.57 -1.20 -3.99
C LEU A 44 -5.31 -1.18 -5.33
N ALA A 45 -4.56 -1.17 -6.42
CA ALA A 45 -5.10 -1.36 -7.76
C ALA A 45 -4.43 -2.57 -8.39
N GLN A 46 -5.21 -3.42 -9.03
CA GLN A 46 -4.66 -4.55 -9.76
C GLN A 46 -4.26 -4.09 -11.16
N THR A 47 -2.98 -4.21 -11.48
CA THR A 47 -2.45 -3.74 -12.77
C THR A 47 -2.23 -4.86 -13.76
N ASP A 48 -2.14 -6.10 -13.29
CA ASP A 48 -2.00 -7.29 -14.11
C ASP A 48 -2.49 -8.47 -13.26
N ASP A 49 -2.60 -9.66 -13.85
CA ASP A 49 -3.12 -10.84 -13.16
C ASP A 49 -2.49 -11.10 -11.79
N LYS A 50 -1.19 -10.86 -11.68
CA LYS A 50 -0.43 -11.12 -10.46
C LYS A 50 0.34 -9.91 -9.97
N VAL A 51 -0.04 -8.72 -10.43
CA VAL A 51 0.65 -7.49 -10.07
C VAL A 51 -0.35 -6.47 -9.54
N PHE A 52 -0.02 -5.89 -8.40
CA PHE A 52 -0.83 -4.87 -7.74
C PHE A 52 0.02 -3.64 -7.49
N HIS A 53 -0.61 -2.49 -7.40
CA HIS A 53 0.07 -1.25 -7.05
C HIS A 53 -0.60 -0.63 -5.83
N LEU A 54 0.19 -0.33 -4.80
CA LEU A 54 -0.27 0.36 -3.61
C LEU A 54 -0.15 1.85 -3.87
N LEU A 55 -1.29 2.52 -4.05
CA LEU A 55 -1.33 3.94 -4.39
C LEU A 55 -1.13 4.83 -3.17
N VAL A 56 -1.73 4.45 -2.06
CA VAL A 56 -1.68 5.24 -0.84
C VAL A 56 -1.81 4.29 0.36
N PHE A 57 -1.11 4.63 1.42
CA PHE A 57 -1.16 3.89 2.68
C PHE A 57 -0.71 4.83 3.80
N ALA A 58 -1.52 4.92 4.83
CA ALA A 58 -1.16 5.71 6.00
C ALA A 58 -1.91 5.23 7.23
N VAL A 59 -1.29 5.42 8.38
CA VAL A 59 -1.84 5.08 9.70
C VAL A 59 -1.67 6.29 10.58
N LYS A 60 -2.64 6.56 11.46
CA LYS A 60 -2.56 7.64 12.43
C LYS A 60 -1.28 7.52 13.26
N GLU A 61 -0.71 8.66 13.62
CA GLU A 61 0.51 8.70 14.41
C GLU A 61 0.37 7.89 15.70
N SER A 62 -0.76 8.01 16.36
CA SER A 62 -1.02 7.27 17.61
C SER A 62 -0.99 5.75 17.43
N ALA A 63 -1.32 5.25 16.24
CA ALA A 63 -1.33 3.83 15.93
C ALA A 63 0.01 3.31 15.42
N ARG A 64 0.89 4.19 14.93
CA ARG A 64 2.19 3.79 14.38
C ARG A 64 3.09 3.13 15.41
N LYS A 65 3.00 3.58 16.66
CA LYS A 65 3.86 3.09 17.74
C LYS A 65 3.54 1.67 18.20
N ASN A 66 2.38 1.16 17.80
CA ASN A 66 1.91 -0.17 18.21
C ASN A 66 2.13 -1.25 17.15
N GLY A 67 2.84 -0.93 16.07
CA GLY A 67 3.05 -1.87 14.99
C GLY A 67 1.83 -2.15 14.14
N THR A 68 0.76 -1.39 14.32
CA THR A 68 -0.49 -1.57 13.57
C THR A 68 -0.31 -1.38 12.08
N GLY A 69 0.47 -0.37 11.69
CA GLY A 69 0.74 -0.12 10.28
C GLY A 69 1.44 -1.28 9.61
N ARG A 70 2.40 -1.88 10.30
CA ARG A 70 3.13 -3.04 9.78
C ARG A 70 2.21 -4.24 9.62
N LEU A 71 1.38 -4.53 10.62
CA LEU A 71 0.45 -5.65 10.55
C LEU A 71 -0.52 -5.50 9.38
N LEU A 72 -1.02 -4.29 9.18
CA LEU A 72 -1.94 -4.04 8.07
C LEU A 72 -1.27 -4.23 6.72
N ILE A 73 -0.12 -3.62 6.53
CA ILE A 73 0.52 -3.71 5.22
C ILE A 73 0.93 -5.16 4.92
N GLU A 74 1.35 -5.91 5.92
CA GLU A 74 1.65 -7.32 5.75
C GLU A 74 0.42 -8.11 5.29
N GLU A 75 -0.75 -7.78 5.84
CA GLU A 75 -2.00 -8.41 5.41
C GLU A 75 -2.36 -8.04 3.97
N LEU A 76 -2.22 -6.77 3.61
CA LEU A 76 -2.46 -6.33 2.23
C LEU A 76 -1.53 -7.03 1.24
N LEU A 77 -0.29 -7.25 1.63
CA LEU A 77 0.70 -7.89 0.78
C LEU A 77 0.44 -9.39 0.63
N ARG A 78 -0.08 -10.02 1.68
CA ARG A 78 -0.35 -11.45 1.67
C ARG A 78 -1.57 -11.80 0.84
N GLN A 79 -2.61 -10.98 0.90
CA GLN A 79 -3.89 -11.24 0.23
C GLN A 79 -4.40 -10.00 -0.51
N PRO A 80 -3.65 -9.47 -1.48
CA PRO A 80 -4.06 -8.22 -2.15
C PRO A 80 -5.39 -8.32 -2.87
N TRP A 81 -5.79 -9.51 -3.32
CA TRP A 81 -7.08 -9.70 -3.99
C TRP A 81 -8.27 -9.36 -3.10
N HIS A 82 -8.15 -9.58 -1.79
CA HIS A 82 -9.22 -9.25 -0.84
C HIS A 82 -9.40 -7.74 -0.65
N TYR A 83 -8.38 -6.96 -0.97
CA TYR A 83 -8.36 -5.52 -0.70
C TYR A 83 -8.35 -4.67 -1.95
N CYS A 84 -8.50 -5.30 -3.12
CA CYS A 84 -8.64 -4.62 -4.40
C CYS A 84 -10.07 -4.85 -4.88
N LYS A 85 -10.85 -3.76 -5.00
CA LYS A 85 -12.26 -3.85 -5.29
C LYS A 85 -12.57 -4.53 -6.63
N ASP A 86 -11.73 -4.28 -7.62
CA ASP A 86 -11.88 -4.86 -8.96
C ASP A 86 -11.09 -6.15 -9.14
N GLY A 87 -10.49 -6.63 -8.07
CA GLY A 87 -9.72 -7.86 -8.11
C GLY A 87 -10.61 -9.08 -8.21
N SER A 88 -10.14 -10.10 -8.89
CA SER A 88 -10.84 -11.38 -8.96
C SER A 88 -10.72 -12.11 -7.63
N ALA A 89 -11.74 -12.92 -7.29
CA ALA A 89 -11.69 -13.77 -6.11
C ALA A 89 -10.68 -14.87 -6.37
N VAL A 90 -9.55 -14.84 -5.71
CA VAL A 90 -8.44 -15.70 -6.03
C VAL A 90 -7.82 -16.37 -4.83
N VAL A 91 -7.36 -17.56 -5.09
CA VAL A 91 -6.56 -18.37 -4.20
C VAL A 91 -5.17 -17.76 -4.05
N GLU A 92 -4.51 -17.99 -2.94
CA GLU A 92 -3.14 -17.57 -2.72
C GLU A 92 -2.22 -18.06 -3.84
N MET A 93 -1.47 -17.15 -4.44
CA MET A 93 -0.51 -17.47 -5.49
C MET A 93 0.61 -16.45 -5.48
N ASP A 94 1.70 -16.76 -6.15
CA ASP A 94 2.81 -15.83 -6.29
C ASP A 94 2.32 -14.55 -6.95
N HIS A 95 2.73 -13.41 -6.40
CA HIS A 95 2.32 -12.10 -6.90
C HIS A 95 3.35 -11.03 -6.52
N LYS A 96 3.16 -9.85 -7.08
CA LYS A 96 4.01 -8.70 -6.79
C LYS A 96 3.16 -7.50 -6.42
N VAL A 97 3.70 -6.68 -5.52
CA VAL A 97 3.08 -5.40 -5.16
C VAL A 97 4.11 -4.31 -5.37
N THR A 98 3.75 -3.31 -6.16
CA THR A 98 4.62 -2.16 -6.38
C THR A 98 4.07 -0.95 -5.65
N THR A 99 4.94 0.02 -5.38
CA THR A 99 4.52 1.29 -4.80
C THR A 99 5.55 2.36 -5.14
N VAL A 100 5.15 3.61 -4.98
CA VAL A 100 6.09 4.73 -5.02
C VAL A 100 6.09 5.33 -3.62
N SER A 101 7.21 5.19 -2.93
CA SER A 101 7.37 5.71 -1.59
C SER A 101 8.01 7.09 -1.63
N LYS A 102 7.60 7.99 -0.74
CA LYS A 102 8.37 9.20 -0.49
C LYS A 102 9.71 8.78 0.10
N GLY A 103 10.77 9.52 -0.21
CA GLY A 103 12.11 9.16 0.27
C GLY A 103 12.17 8.92 1.78
N LYS A 104 11.47 9.75 2.56
CA LYS A 104 11.43 9.62 4.02
C LYS A 104 10.74 8.36 4.52
N SER A 105 9.92 7.71 3.69
CA SER A 105 9.17 6.51 4.05
C SER A 105 9.78 5.23 3.52
N ALA A 106 10.82 5.33 2.68
CA ALA A 106 11.43 4.17 2.05
C ALA A 106 11.94 3.15 3.06
N GLY A 107 12.47 3.62 4.19
CA GLY A 107 12.97 2.73 5.24
C GLY A 107 11.90 1.81 5.83
N PHE A 108 10.67 2.32 5.98
CA PHE A 108 9.55 1.53 6.46
C PHE A 108 9.26 0.36 5.50
N TYR A 109 9.19 0.65 4.20
CA TYR A 109 8.91 -0.38 3.20
C TYR A 109 10.04 -1.39 3.09
N LYS A 110 11.30 -0.94 3.19
CA LYS A 110 12.44 -1.84 3.16
C LYS A 110 12.41 -2.85 4.31
N LYS A 111 12.00 -2.43 5.49
CA LYS A 111 11.89 -3.32 6.65
C LYS A 111 10.83 -4.40 6.46
N ILE A 112 9.83 -4.14 5.65
CA ILE A 112 8.76 -5.10 5.36
C ILE A 112 9.18 -6.10 4.30
N GLY A 113 10.13 -5.72 3.44
CA GLY A 113 10.63 -6.60 2.39
C GLY A 113 10.57 -6.02 0.99
N PHE A 114 10.15 -4.77 0.85
CA PHE A 114 10.21 -4.10 -0.44
C PHE A 114 11.66 -3.82 -0.82
N VAL A 115 11.96 -3.89 -2.11
CA VAL A 115 13.25 -3.51 -2.64
C VAL A 115 13.08 -2.39 -3.65
N PRO A 116 14.03 -1.44 -3.73
CA PRO A 116 13.96 -0.39 -4.74
C PRO A 116 13.99 -0.99 -6.15
N CYS A 117 13.25 -0.38 -7.06
CA CYS A 117 13.27 -0.73 -8.48
C CYS A 117 13.24 0.55 -9.30
N ASP A 118 13.35 0.43 -10.61
CA ASP A 118 13.33 1.59 -11.50
C ASP A 118 11.89 1.94 -11.87
N PHE A 119 11.59 3.24 -12.01
CA PHE A 119 10.25 3.69 -12.38
C PHE A 119 9.69 3.02 -13.63
N PRO A 120 10.48 2.79 -14.70
CA PRO A 120 9.95 2.09 -15.87
C PRO A 120 9.45 0.67 -15.61
N GLU A 121 9.84 0.06 -14.48
CA GLU A 121 9.34 -1.27 -14.12
C GLU A 121 7.92 -1.25 -13.57
N LEU A 122 7.41 -0.07 -13.22
CA LEU A 122 6.05 0.08 -12.74
C LEU A 122 5.05 0.09 -13.91
N ALA A 123 3.83 -0.37 -13.65
CA ALA A 123 2.77 -0.32 -14.65
C ALA A 123 2.35 1.13 -14.93
N HIS A 124 1.92 1.38 -16.17
CA HIS A 124 1.37 2.68 -16.52
C HIS A 124 0.03 2.91 -15.78
N PRO A 125 -0.27 4.08 -15.24
CA PRO A 125 0.46 5.35 -15.36
C PRO A 125 1.48 5.57 -14.23
N TYR A 126 1.68 4.62 -13.34
CA TYR A 126 2.52 4.81 -12.14
C TYR A 126 4.00 4.99 -12.48
N ASN A 127 4.44 4.44 -13.59
CA ASN A 127 5.80 4.62 -14.08
C ASN A 127 6.13 6.08 -14.43
N GLU A 128 5.11 6.92 -14.58
CA GLU A 128 5.29 8.32 -14.96
C GLU A 128 4.75 9.31 -13.94
N GLN A 129 4.19 8.82 -12.83
CA GLN A 129 3.45 9.68 -11.90
C GLN A 129 4.28 10.81 -11.27
N CYS A 130 5.58 10.63 -11.13
CA CYS A 130 6.45 11.63 -10.51
C CYS A 130 7.27 12.44 -11.51
N ARG A 131 7.17 12.12 -12.79
CA ARG A 131 8.03 12.73 -13.82
C ARG A 131 7.96 14.25 -13.85
N GLU A 132 6.78 14.82 -13.73
CA GLU A 132 6.56 16.27 -13.79
C GLU A 132 6.11 16.88 -12.47
N CYS A 133 6.28 16.14 -11.37
CA CYS A 133 5.88 16.62 -10.06
C CYS A 133 6.81 17.77 -9.62
N PRO A 134 6.25 18.93 -9.24
CA PRO A 134 7.07 20.07 -8.80
C PRO A 134 7.83 19.80 -7.50
N GLU A 135 7.42 18.79 -6.72
CA GLU A 135 8.04 18.45 -5.46
C GLU A 135 9.01 17.26 -5.59
N LEU A 136 9.37 16.91 -6.82
CA LEU A 136 10.20 15.74 -7.08
C LEU A 136 11.50 15.72 -6.28
N ASP A 137 12.23 16.84 -6.27
CA ASP A 137 13.52 16.92 -5.58
C ASP A 137 13.36 16.83 -4.07
N GLU A 138 12.34 17.45 -3.50
CA GLU A 138 12.08 17.43 -2.06
C GLU A 138 11.54 16.09 -1.60
N CYS A 139 10.66 15.50 -2.40
CA CYS A 139 10.04 14.21 -2.09
C CYS A 139 11.03 13.05 -2.17
N GLY A 140 11.92 13.08 -3.17
CA GLY A 140 12.87 12.00 -3.40
C GLY A 140 12.17 10.65 -3.58
N PRO A 141 11.17 10.54 -4.49
CA PRO A 141 10.35 9.32 -4.58
C PRO A 141 11.18 8.11 -4.98
N VAL A 142 10.85 6.99 -4.38
CA VAL A 142 11.52 5.71 -4.63
C VAL A 142 10.49 4.70 -5.12
N ALA A 143 10.66 4.19 -6.33
CA ALA A 143 9.85 3.09 -6.82
C ALA A 143 10.31 1.81 -6.10
N MET A 144 9.38 1.01 -5.62
CA MET A 144 9.68 -0.18 -4.82
C MET A 144 8.78 -1.34 -5.21
N MET A 145 9.28 -2.55 -5.02
CA MET A 145 8.59 -3.77 -5.36
C MET A 145 8.72 -4.80 -4.25
N TYR A 146 7.63 -5.49 -3.96
CA TYR A 146 7.57 -6.62 -3.06
C TYR A 146 7.14 -7.85 -3.85
N ALA A 147 7.89 -8.93 -3.77
CA ALA A 147 7.53 -10.19 -4.41
C ALA A 147 7.13 -11.19 -3.33
N TRP A 148 5.88 -11.65 -3.39
CA TRP A 148 5.38 -12.66 -2.47
C TRP A 148 5.37 -14.02 -3.15
N HIS A 149 5.93 -15.02 -2.48
CA HIS A 149 6.00 -16.38 -2.97
C HIS A 149 5.34 -17.32 -1.98
N LYS A 150 4.41 -18.11 -2.47
CA LYS A 150 3.67 -19.04 -1.63
C LYS A 150 4.60 -20.03 -0.92
N ASP A 151 5.57 -20.55 -1.64
CA ASP A 151 6.53 -21.50 -1.07
C ASP A 151 7.45 -20.86 -0.03
N SER A 152 7.83 -19.58 -0.26
CA SER A 152 8.64 -18.82 0.70
C SER A 152 7.88 -18.58 1.99
N ASP A 153 6.58 -18.30 1.90
CA ASP A 153 5.74 -18.10 3.07
C ASP A 153 5.68 -19.38 3.91
N ALA A 154 5.52 -20.53 3.26
CA ALA A 154 5.51 -21.81 3.92
C ALA A 154 6.85 -22.12 4.61
N VAL A 155 7.95 -21.81 3.95
CA VAL A 155 9.29 -22.01 4.50
C VAL A 155 9.52 -21.08 5.69
N THR A 156 9.08 -19.83 5.57
CA THR A 156 9.20 -18.84 6.66
C THR A 156 8.42 -19.31 7.89
N GLY A 157 7.28 -19.94 7.69
CA GLY A 157 6.50 -20.49 8.79
C GLY A 157 7.22 -21.63 9.51
N VAL A 158 8.13 -22.34 8.84
CA VAL A 158 8.90 -23.43 9.40
C VAL A 158 10.20 -22.93 10.03
N SER A 159 10.73 -21.83 9.56
CA SER A 159 12.01 -21.25 10.02
C SER A 159 11.74 -19.98 10.82
N PRO A 160 11.32 -20.07 12.05
CA PRO A 160 11.03 -18.92 12.87
C PRO A 160 12.27 -18.10 13.18
#